data_3956c2048cf3e2f8ff359b67b968aeb4
#
_entry.id   3956c2048cf3e2f8ff359b67b968aeb4
#
_cell.length_a   1.000
_cell.length_b   1.000
_cell.length_c   1.000
_cell.angle_alpha   90.00
_cell.angle_beta   90.00
_cell.angle_gamma   90.00
#
_symmetry.space_group_name_H-M   'P 1'
#
loop_
_entity.id
_entity.type
_entity.pdbx_description
1 polymer ?
#
loop_
_entity_poly.entity_id
_entity_poly.type
_entity_poly.pdbx_seq_one_letter_code
_entity_poly.pdbx_strand_id
1 'polypeptide(L)'
;MLFYEKLEVSVAKLNKANLKKTLYYLQRNGLRETWISVRERLTETDRYFFVPCSEAELVRQSDRKWEKPITFSIVVPLYRTPEAYLNRMITSVMQQSYPHWELILADATEDHSVEEVLMQQGFLKEQPTDGETEPVAADPRLHYVHLKENAGIAANTNQALPYAKGEYIGLLDHDDVLTPDALYEMADAIIKAYDRGVKVAFAYSDEDKCDGEETRYYEPNYKEEFNYDLILSNNYICHFLVMESKLLKSLQFRPEFDGAQDYDLVLRCVAEVLTEGGQTAEKRILHIPKVLYHWRCHEASTAANPNSKKYAYDAGMRALQDHADRRHIPATATETRHVGFYRLKYKEVWEARPDVAAVGGRVLSGKNGKIIGGRMTAAGAVFYEGLPKGFGGYLHRAELSQDAEALDLRCIRIQPSCQEVFEKIVGVPYTEIRRHPGEQPVFDVTVLPLGADIRTLSLQLSEALRQRGRLLYLPEYPEEFKPL
;
A
#
# COMPACT_ATOMS: atom_id res chain seq x y z
N MET A 1 17.33 20.43 26.26
CA MET A 1 17.50 19.33 25.31
C MET A 1 16.26 19.16 24.41
N LEU A 2 15.10 18.77 24.90
CA LEU A 2 13.87 18.59 24.10
C LEU A 2 13.41 19.81 23.25
N PHE A 3 13.73 21.04 23.65
CA PHE A 3 13.32 22.23 22.90
C PHE A 3 14.28 22.53 21.73
N TYR A 4 15.57 22.31 21.91
CA TYR A 4 16.57 22.45 20.84
C TYR A 4 16.42 21.36 19.77
N GLU A 5 16.18 20.10 20.16
CA GLU A 5 15.92 19.01 19.23
C GLU A 5 14.65 19.24 18.39
N LYS A 6 13.58 19.80 19.00
CA LYS A 6 12.38 20.19 18.25
C LYS A 6 12.63 21.34 17.27
N LEU A 7 13.54 22.25 17.61
CA LEU A 7 13.89 23.37 16.73
C LEU A 7 14.74 22.87 15.53
N GLU A 8 15.70 21.96 15.74
CA GLU A 8 16.51 21.38 14.67
C GLU A 8 15.68 20.55 13.70
N VAL A 9 14.78 19.71 14.18
CA VAL A 9 13.84 18.94 13.36
C VAL A 9 12.89 19.88 12.59
N SER A 10 12.44 20.97 13.20
CA SER A 10 11.59 21.97 12.53
C SER A 10 12.33 22.74 11.45
N VAL A 11 13.61 23.06 11.66
CA VAL A 11 14.46 23.78 10.68
C VAL A 11 14.84 22.85 9.52
N ALA A 12 15.14 21.57 9.78
CA ALA A 12 15.40 20.58 8.73
C ALA A 12 14.20 20.35 7.82
N LYS A 13 12.97 20.51 8.34
CA LYS A 13 11.73 20.45 7.55
C LYS A 13 11.50 21.70 6.66
N LEU A 14 12.22 22.80 6.85
CA LEU A 14 12.15 24.04 6.06
C LEU A 14 13.16 24.03 4.90
N ASN A 15 13.03 23.11 3.95
CA ASN A 15 13.83 23.07 2.75
C ASN A 15 13.04 23.51 1.50
N LYS A 16 13.75 23.78 0.39
CA LYS A 16 13.14 24.23 -0.89
C LYS A 16 12.10 23.24 -1.43
N ALA A 17 12.32 21.93 -1.27
CA ALA A 17 11.39 20.89 -1.73
C ALA A 17 10.09 20.93 -0.93
N ASN A 18 10.18 21.05 0.40
CA ASN A 18 9.01 21.16 1.27
C ASN A 18 8.23 22.46 1.04
N LEU A 19 8.92 23.57 0.73
CA LEU A 19 8.27 24.82 0.37
C LEU A 19 7.47 24.68 -0.92
N LYS A 20 8.04 24.05 -1.97
CA LYS A 20 7.33 23.77 -3.22
C LYS A 20 6.10 22.88 -2.99
N LYS A 21 6.25 21.81 -2.19
CA LYS A 21 5.12 20.92 -1.81
C LYS A 21 4.03 21.71 -1.07
N THR A 22 4.40 22.57 -0.14
CA THR A 22 3.45 23.40 0.62
C THR A 22 2.72 24.38 -0.27
N LEU A 23 3.40 25.06 -1.21
CA LEU A 23 2.78 25.96 -2.16
C LEU A 23 1.81 25.22 -3.10
N TYR A 24 2.19 24.07 -3.60
CA TYR A 24 1.29 23.23 -4.39
C TYR A 24 0.04 22.81 -3.62
N TYR A 25 0.23 22.37 -2.37
CA TYR A 25 -0.89 21.99 -1.49
C TYR A 25 -1.81 23.18 -1.20
N LEU A 26 -1.24 24.37 -1.01
CA LEU A 26 -1.98 25.63 -0.80
C LEU A 26 -2.85 25.99 -2.01
N GLN A 27 -2.27 25.91 -3.21
CA GLN A 27 -3.02 26.19 -4.44
C GLN A 27 -4.18 25.22 -4.65
N ARG A 28 -4.01 23.94 -4.25
CA ARG A 28 -5.02 22.92 -4.42
C ARG A 28 -6.11 22.94 -3.35
N ASN A 29 -5.74 23.12 -2.09
CA ASN A 29 -6.61 22.87 -0.94
C ASN A 29 -6.95 24.12 -0.14
N GLY A 30 -6.32 25.26 -0.44
CA GLY A 30 -6.55 26.55 0.23
C GLY A 30 -5.82 26.68 1.58
N LEU A 31 -5.95 27.88 2.18
CA LEU A 31 -5.19 28.28 3.38
C LEU A 31 -5.49 27.43 4.61
N ARG A 32 -6.76 27.11 4.85
CA ARG A 32 -7.19 26.36 6.06
C ARG A 32 -6.57 24.97 6.10
N GLU A 33 -6.71 24.22 5.02
CA GLU A 33 -6.22 22.83 4.93
C GLU A 33 -4.68 22.78 4.94
N THR A 34 -4.04 23.77 4.31
CA THR A 34 -2.59 23.92 4.35
C THR A 34 -2.09 24.18 5.76
N TRP A 35 -2.75 25.08 6.51
CA TRP A 35 -2.40 25.34 7.90
C TRP A 35 -2.54 24.10 8.79
N ILE A 36 -3.61 23.33 8.62
CA ILE A 36 -3.83 22.08 9.35
C ILE A 36 -2.70 21.07 9.04
N SER A 37 -2.37 20.88 7.75
CA SER A 37 -1.32 19.95 7.32
C SER A 37 0.07 20.37 7.82
N VAL A 38 0.40 21.66 7.77
CA VAL A 38 1.66 22.18 8.32
C VAL A 38 1.73 21.97 9.84
N ARG A 39 0.64 22.25 10.55
CA ARG A 39 0.57 22.03 12.00
C ARG A 39 0.74 20.56 12.37
N GLU A 40 0.09 19.66 11.66
CA GLU A 40 0.23 18.22 11.84
C GLU A 40 1.70 17.80 11.66
N ARG A 41 2.32 18.19 10.55
CA ARG A 41 3.71 17.87 10.24
C ARG A 41 4.73 18.39 11.26
N LEU A 42 4.45 19.52 11.90
CA LEU A 42 5.29 20.07 12.97
C LEU A 42 5.15 19.28 14.29
N THR A 43 4.06 18.54 14.48
CA THR A 43 3.86 17.68 15.67
C THR A 43 4.41 16.28 15.51
N GLU A 44 4.70 15.85 14.28
CA GLU A 44 5.32 14.56 14.00
C GLU A 44 6.79 14.57 14.43
N THR A 45 7.15 13.69 15.35
CA THR A 45 8.53 13.39 15.71
C THR A 45 8.95 12.12 15.00
N ASP A 46 9.60 12.26 13.85
CA ASP A 46 10.19 11.12 13.16
C ASP A 46 11.49 10.70 13.89
N ARG A 47 11.46 9.53 14.54
CA ARG A 47 12.60 8.89 15.20
C ARG A 47 12.84 7.50 14.62
N TYR A 48 12.62 7.36 13.32
CA TYR A 48 12.86 6.09 12.66
C TYR A 48 14.35 5.82 12.50
N PHE A 49 14.75 4.58 12.83
CA PHE A 49 16.06 4.02 12.54
C PHE A 49 15.84 2.64 11.93
N PHE A 50 16.30 2.44 10.72
CA PHE A 50 16.32 1.12 10.12
C PHE A 50 17.33 0.23 10.89
N VAL A 51 16.88 -0.97 11.27
CA VAL A 51 17.72 -1.97 11.92
C VAL A 51 17.87 -3.13 10.93
N PRO A 52 19.04 -3.29 10.31
CA PRO A 52 19.25 -4.37 9.36
C PRO A 52 19.25 -5.75 10.05
N CYS A 53 18.95 -6.79 9.26
CA CYS A 53 19.11 -8.17 9.69
C CYS A 53 20.58 -8.42 10.10
N SER A 54 20.81 -9.11 11.22
CA SER A 54 22.15 -9.37 11.69
C SER A 54 22.89 -10.37 10.79
N GLU A 55 24.22 -10.24 10.69
CA GLU A 55 25.05 -11.19 9.92
C GLU A 55 24.85 -12.65 10.37
N ALA A 56 24.76 -12.88 11.68
CA ALA A 56 24.52 -14.21 12.24
C ALA A 56 23.17 -14.81 11.78
N GLU A 57 22.14 -13.97 11.67
CA GLU A 57 20.84 -14.37 11.17
C GLU A 57 20.88 -14.63 9.65
N LEU A 58 21.57 -13.78 8.88
CA LEU A 58 21.74 -13.99 7.44
C LEU A 58 22.46 -15.29 7.13
N VAL A 59 23.52 -15.63 7.91
CA VAL A 59 24.20 -16.93 7.78
C VAL A 59 23.24 -18.08 8.10
N ARG A 60 22.49 -17.99 9.19
CA ARG A 60 21.47 -19.00 9.54
C ARG A 60 20.43 -19.19 8.44
N GLN A 61 20.00 -18.10 7.82
CA GLN A 61 19.03 -18.12 6.72
C GLN A 61 19.63 -18.80 5.48
N SER A 62 20.87 -18.50 5.13
CA SER A 62 21.56 -19.07 3.98
C SER A 62 21.85 -20.57 4.14
N ASP A 63 22.09 -21.03 5.37
CA ASP A 63 22.37 -22.44 5.70
C ASP A 63 21.09 -23.30 5.76
N ARG A 64 19.91 -22.67 5.77
CA ARG A 64 18.65 -23.39 5.89
C ARG A 64 18.39 -24.29 4.69
N LYS A 65 18.11 -25.57 4.97
CA LYS A 65 17.65 -26.53 3.96
C LYS A 65 16.14 -26.40 3.77
N TRP A 66 15.72 -26.19 2.54
CA TRP A 66 14.32 -26.10 2.16
C TRP A 66 13.88 -27.42 1.51
N GLU A 67 12.82 -28.06 2.01
CA GLU A 67 12.28 -29.29 1.43
C GLU A 67 11.64 -29.03 0.06
N LYS A 68 10.92 -27.94 -0.05
CA LYS A 68 10.24 -27.49 -1.27
C LYS A 68 10.51 -26.00 -1.46
N PRO A 69 11.69 -25.65 -1.96
CA PRO A 69 11.99 -24.23 -2.22
C PRO A 69 11.09 -23.72 -3.34
N ILE A 70 10.74 -22.44 -3.24
CA ILE A 70 10.08 -21.70 -4.32
C ILE A 70 11.11 -20.80 -5.00
N THR A 71 11.03 -20.63 -6.31
CA THR A 71 11.93 -19.75 -7.05
C THR A 71 11.27 -18.40 -7.31
N PHE A 72 12.00 -17.33 -7.02
CA PHE A 72 11.59 -15.96 -7.36
C PHE A 72 12.26 -15.49 -8.64
N SER A 73 11.50 -14.90 -9.55
CA SER A 73 12.04 -14.12 -10.66
C SER A 73 11.93 -12.64 -10.28
N ILE A 74 13.05 -11.96 -10.05
CA ILE A 74 13.07 -10.52 -9.81
C ILE A 74 13.15 -9.82 -11.16
N VAL A 75 12.12 -9.05 -11.49
CA VAL A 75 12.02 -8.36 -12.78
C VAL A 75 12.28 -6.87 -12.58
N VAL A 76 13.26 -6.36 -13.32
CA VAL A 76 13.69 -4.96 -13.24
C VAL A 76 13.68 -4.35 -14.65
N PRO A 77 12.76 -3.45 -14.97
CA PRO A 77 12.83 -2.64 -16.15
C PRO A 77 13.92 -1.57 -16.01
N LEU A 78 14.87 -1.54 -16.92
CA LEU A 78 15.95 -0.55 -16.95
C LEU A 78 15.68 0.49 -18.04
N TYR A 79 16.01 1.75 -17.73
CA TYR A 79 16.04 2.82 -18.71
C TYR A 79 16.97 3.94 -18.23
N ARG A 80 18.12 4.11 -18.91
CA ARG A 80 19.14 5.12 -18.59
C ARG A 80 19.50 5.16 -17.10
N THR A 81 19.61 3.96 -16.51
CA THR A 81 19.86 3.80 -15.08
C THR A 81 21.24 4.29 -14.70
N PRO A 82 21.41 5.19 -13.72
CA PRO A 82 22.72 5.61 -13.24
C PRO A 82 23.53 4.42 -12.71
N GLU A 83 24.83 4.37 -13.08
CA GLU A 83 25.73 3.28 -12.73
C GLU A 83 25.70 2.91 -11.24
N ALA A 84 25.77 3.90 -10.35
CA ALA A 84 25.80 3.66 -8.90
C ALA A 84 24.52 2.96 -8.41
N TYR A 85 23.36 3.35 -8.95
CA TYR A 85 22.07 2.75 -8.57
C TYR A 85 21.93 1.35 -9.17
N LEU A 86 22.29 1.17 -10.44
CA LEU A 86 22.29 -0.12 -11.11
C LEU A 86 23.13 -1.15 -10.34
N ASN A 87 24.38 -0.79 -10.00
CA ASN A 87 25.27 -1.65 -9.25
C ASN A 87 24.72 -2.02 -7.87
N ARG A 88 24.15 -1.06 -7.18
CA ARG A 88 23.62 -1.28 -5.84
C ARG A 88 22.36 -2.13 -5.86
N MET A 89 21.46 -1.89 -6.81
CA MET A 89 20.27 -2.70 -7.02
C MET A 89 20.63 -4.16 -7.31
N ILE A 90 21.50 -4.43 -8.30
CA ILE A 90 21.93 -5.79 -8.64
C ILE A 90 22.61 -6.47 -7.44
N THR A 91 23.50 -5.76 -6.75
CA THR A 91 24.19 -6.28 -5.56
C THR A 91 23.21 -6.66 -4.48
N SER A 92 22.14 -5.91 -4.27
CA SER A 92 21.12 -6.19 -3.26
C SER A 92 20.36 -7.51 -3.54
N VAL A 93 20.17 -7.86 -4.81
CA VAL A 93 19.59 -9.15 -5.21
C VAL A 93 20.61 -10.28 -5.10
N MET A 94 21.85 -10.06 -5.52
CA MET A 94 22.89 -11.07 -5.45
C MET A 94 23.27 -11.47 -4.01
N GLN A 95 23.11 -10.56 -3.06
CA GLN A 95 23.39 -10.76 -1.63
C GLN A 95 22.21 -11.30 -0.83
N GLN A 96 21.12 -11.73 -1.47
CA GLN A 96 19.99 -12.33 -0.77
C GLN A 96 20.40 -13.61 -0.03
N SER A 97 19.98 -13.72 1.24
CA SER A 97 20.19 -14.91 2.07
C SER A 97 19.40 -16.14 1.59
N TYR A 98 18.40 -15.95 0.76
CA TYR A 98 17.63 -17.01 0.09
C TYR A 98 18.22 -17.29 -1.30
N PRO A 99 18.66 -18.51 -1.63
CA PRO A 99 19.45 -18.75 -2.85
C PRO A 99 18.62 -19.02 -4.13
N HIS A 100 17.29 -19.28 -4.00
CA HIS A 100 16.45 -19.70 -5.13
C HIS A 100 15.79 -18.49 -5.79
N TRP A 101 16.54 -17.76 -6.58
CA TRP A 101 16.08 -16.60 -7.34
C TRP A 101 16.77 -16.53 -8.71
N GLU A 102 16.17 -15.79 -9.62
CA GLU A 102 16.76 -15.28 -10.85
C GLU A 102 16.47 -13.78 -10.97
N LEU A 103 17.36 -13.04 -11.61
CA LEU A 103 17.25 -11.61 -11.84
C LEU A 103 17.14 -11.34 -13.33
N ILE A 104 16.07 -10.69 -13.76
CA ILE A 104 15.81 -10.34 -15.16
C ILE A 104 15.93 -8.84 -15.31
N LEU A 105 16.95 -8.40 -16.01
CA LEU A 105 17.23 -7.00 -16.37
C LEU A 105 16.71 -6.75 -17.78
N ALA A 106 15.61 -6.02 -17.93
CA ALA A 106 15.01 -5.68 -19.21
C ALA A 106 15.37 -4.22 -19.57
N ASP A 107 16.41 -4.03 -20.35
CA ASP A 107 16.98 -2.74 -20.68
C ASP A 107 16.35 -2.15 -21.95
N ALA A 108 15.67 -1.03 -21.79
CA ALA A 108 15.05 -0.26 -22.86
C ALA A 108 15.86 1.01 -23.23
N THR A 109 17.12 1.10 -22.80
CA THR A 109 18.00 2.21 -23.14
C THR A 109 18.37 2.13 -24.62
N GLU A 110 18.29 3.24 -25.34
CA GLU A 110 18.42 3.29 -26.79
C GLU A 110 19.86 2.98 -27.30
N ASP A 111 20.85 3.21 -26.45
CA ASP A 111 22.24 2.90 -26.68
C ASP A 111 22.72 1.73 -25.81
N HIS A 112 23.94 1.31 -25.90
CA HIS A 112 24.51 0.21 -25.11
C HIS A 112 25.14 0.68 -23.79
N SER A 113 24.85 1.90 -23.31
CA SER A 113 25.51 2.47 -22.13
C SER A 113 25.29 1.65 -20.85
N VAL A 114 24.11 1.08 -20.65
CA VAL A 114 23.80 0.20 -19.51
C VAL A 114 24.55 -1.14 -19.65
N GLU A 115 24.58 -1.72 -20.85
CA GLU A 115 25.32 -2.96 -21.14
C GLU A 115 26.82 -2.78 -20.88
N GLU A 116 27.41 -1.66 -21.35
CA GLU A 116 28.82 -1.32 -21.10
C GLU A 116 29.11 -1.22 -19.59
N VAL A 117 28.25 -0.60 -18.81
CA VAL A 117 28.37 -0.53 -17.35
C VAL A 117 28.33 -1.95 -16.75
N LEU A 118 27.41 -2.79 -17.17
CA LEU A 118 27.29 -4.18 -16.67
C LEU A 118 28.55 -5.00 -17.00
N MET A 119 29.17 -4.80 -18.17
CA MET A 119 30.43 -5.43 -18.52
C MET A 119 31.60 -4.90 -17.69
N GLN A 120 31.73 -3.57 -17.53
CA GLN A 120 32.78 -2.95 -16.72
C GLN A 120 32.73 -3.40 -15.26
N GLN A 121 31.54 -3.58 -14.72
CA GLN A 121 31.32 -4.07 -13.34
C GLN A 121 31.42 -5.60 -13.21
N GLY A 122 31.59 -6.33 -14.33
CA GLY A 122 31.76 -7.79 -14.35
C GLY A 122 30.47 -8.58 -14.16
N PHE A 123 29.31 -7.96 -14.31
CA PHE A 123 28.01 -8.69 -14.31
C PHE A 123 27.77 -9.39 -15.64
N LEU A 124 28.27 -8.83 -16.73
CA LEU A 124 28.30 -9.45 -18.07
C LEU A 124 29.73 -9.72 -18.51
N LYS A 125 29.88 -10.66 -19.42
CA LYS A 125 31.15 -11.02 -20.07
C LYS A 125 30.91 -11.15 -21.58
N GLU A 126 31.91 -10.80 -22.40
CA GLU A 126 31.87 -11.12 -23.81
C GLU A 126 32.06 -12.62 -24.02
N GLN A 127 31.23 -13.22 -24.85
CA GLN A 127 31.38 -14.58 -25.30
C GLN A 127 31.40 -14.62 -26.82
N PRO A 128 32.43 -15.16 -27.48
CA PRO A 128 32.45 -15.35 -28.90
C PRO A 128 31.40 -16.37 -29.34
N THR A 129 30.53 -15.98 -30.26
CA THR A 129 29.50 -16.85 -30.84
C THR A 129 29.52 -16.68 -32.37
N ASP A 130 29.92 -17.70 -33.09
CA ASP A 130 29.93 -17.76 -34.58
C ASP A 130 30.46 -16.48 -35.34
N GLY A 131 31.46 -15.82 -34.76
CA GLY A 131 32.12 -14.64 -35.34
C GLY A 131 31.61 -13.30 -34.81
N GLU A 132 30.63 -13.29 -33.95
CA GLU A 132 30.17 -12.14 -33.18
C GLU A 132 30.41 -12.36 -31.68
N THR A 133 30.47 -11.28 -30.91
CA THR A 133 30.53 -11.35 -29.44
C THR A 133 29.17 -10.98 -28.87
N GLU A 134 28.59 -11.87 -28.03
CA GLU A 134 27.35 -11.59 -27.34
C GLU A 134 27.60 -11.45 -25.83
N PRO A 135 26.85 -10.59 -25.14
CA PRO A 135 26.96 -10.46 -23.70
C PRO A 135 26.34 -11.67 -22.99
N VAL A 136 27.09 -12.30 -22.09
CA VAL A 136 26.63 -13.40 -21.26
C VAL A 136 26.80 -13.06 -19.79
N ALA A 137 25.80 -13.35 -18.98
CA ALA A 137 25.85 -13.07 -17.55
C ALA A 137 26.96 -13.87 -16.83
N ALA A 138 27.65 -13.22 -15.92
CA ALA A 138 28.69 -13.85 -15.08
C ALA A 138 28.11 -14.81 -14.05
N ASP A 139 26.91 -14.52 -13.52
CA ASP A 139 26.10 -15.38 -12.67
C ASP A 139 24.97 -16.00 -13.52
N PRO A 140 24.80 -17.32 -13.55
CA PRO A 140 23.77 -17.98 -14.37
C PRO A 140 22.32 -17.61 -13.95
N ARG A 141 22.13 -16.99 -12.78
CA ARG A 141 20.82 -16.52 -12.31
C ARG A 141 20.48 -15.14 -12.81
N LEU A 142 21.43 -14.40 -13.42
CA LEU A 142 21.21 -13.09 -14.01
C LEU A 142 20.89 -13.26 -15.50
N HIS A 143 19.82 -12.63 -15.97
CA HIS A 143 19.39 -12.60 -17.35
C HIS A 143 19.31 -11.14 -17.83
N TYR A 144 20.16 -10.74 -18.78
CA TYR A 144 20.11 -9.44 -19.40
C TYR A 144 19.38 -9.54 -20.75
N VAL A 145 18.42 -8.66 -20.96
CA VAL A 145 17.64 -8.58 -22.19
C VAL A 145 17.61 -7.13 -22.67
N HIS A 146 18.28 -6.84 -23.78
CA HIS A 146 18.17 -5.53 -24.43
C HIS A 146 16.89 -5.48 -25.24
N LEU A 147 16.01 -4.53 -24.93
CA LEU A 147 14.74 -4.32 -25.62
C LEU A 147 14.95 -3.47 -26.88
N LYS A 148 14.18 -3.75 -27.93
CA LYS A 148 14.32 -3.05 -29.22
C LYS A 148 13.98 -1.57 -29.15
N GLU A 149 13.08 -1.18 -28.24
CA GLU A 149 12.61 0.19 -28.07
C GLU A 149 12.08 0.41 -26.66
N ASN A 150 12.07 1.65 -26.22
CA ASN A 150 11.41 2.05 -24.98
C ASN A 150 9.93 2.33 -25.24
N ALA A 151 9.08 1.36 -24.89
CA ALA A 151 7.63 1.45 -25.05
C ALA A 151 6.88 1.90 -23.76
N GLY A 152 7.61 2.42 -22.76
CA GLY A 152 7.07 2.78 -21.44
C GLY A 152 7.21 1.65 -20.42
N ILE A 153 7.12 2.00 -19.14
CA ILE A 153 7.44 1.08 -18.04
C ILE A 153 6.59 -0.19 -18.05
N ALA A 154 5.27 -0.06 -18.28
CA ALA A 154 4.35 -1.21 -18.33
C ALA A 154 4.71 -2.15 -19.50
N ALA A 155 4.90 -1.62 -20.69
CA ALA A 155 5.21 -2.42 -21.87
C ALA A 155 6.61 -3.06 -21.78
N ASN A 156 7.60 -2.33 -21.26
CA ASN A 156 8.95 -2.85 -21.04
C ASN A 156 8.94 -4.00 -20.02
N THR A 157 8.20 -3.84 -18.90
CA THR A 157 8.04 -4.91 -17.90
C THR A 157 7.35 -6.13 -18.51
N ASN A 158 6.30 -5.95 -19.32
CA ASN A 158 5.61 -7.06 -19.98
C ASN A 158 6.55 -7.85 -20.92
N GLN A 159 7.49 -7.17 -21.59
CA GLN A 159 8.48 -7.84 -22.44
C GLN A 159 9.49 -8.67 -21.62
N ALA A 160 9.70 -8.35 -20.33
CA ALA A 160 10.52 -9.14 -19.42
C ALA A 160 9.82 -10.40 -18.89
N LEU A 161 8.48 -10.39 -18.73
CA LEU A 161 7.73 -11.48 -18.11
C LEU A 161 7.95 -12.87 -18.74
N PRO A 162 8.10 -13.05 -20.06
CA PRO A 162 8.37 -14.35 -20.66
C PRO A 162 9.67 -15.00 -20.17
N TYR A 163 10.67 -14.22 -19.77
CA TYR A 163 11.96 -14.71 -19.28
C TYR A 163 11.89 -15.20 -17.83
N ALA A 164 10.89 -14.75 -17.06
CA ALA A 164 10.67 -15.17 -15.68
C ALA A 164 10.20 -16.63 -15.61
N LYS A 165 10.97 -17.51 -14.94
CA LYS A 165 10.70 -18.95 -14.80
C LYS A 165 10.28 -19.35 -13.39
N GLY A 166 10.48 -18.48 -12.40
CA GLY A 166 10.12 -18.70 -11.01
C GLY A 166 8.62 -18.83 -10.78
N GLU A 167 8.25 -19.44 -9.69
CA GLU A 167 6.85 -19.58 -9.25
C GLU A 167 6.24 -18.25 -8.86
N TYR A 168 7.07 -17.32 -8.36
CA TYR A 168 6.70 -15.97 -8.01
C TYR A 168 7.56 -14.96 -8.72
N ILE A 169 6.96 -13.83 -9.11
CA ILE A 169 7.67 -12.68 -9.70
C ILE A 169 7.67 -11.56 -8.69
N GLY A 170 8.86 -11.05 -8.34
CA GLY A 170 9.07 -9.85 -7.56
C GLY A 170 9.32 -8.65 -8.47
N LEU A 171 8.69 -7.53 -8.17
CA LEU A 171 8.85 -6.27 -8.91
C LEU A 171 9.83 -5.38 -8.15
N LEU A 172 10.89 -4.96 -8.81
CA LEU A 172 11.93 -4.10 -8.24
C LEU A 172 12.24 -2.96 -9.20
N ASP A 173 12.23 -1.73 -8.71
CA ASP A 173 12.61 -0.57 -9.50
C ASP A 173 14.14 -0.49 -9.62
N HIS A 174 14.60 0.07 -10.74
CA HIS A 174 16.01 0.04 -11.13
C HIS A 174 16.94 0.92 -10.25
N ASP A 175 16.37 1.79 -9.43
CA ASP A 175 17.07 2.69 -8.52
C ASP A 175 16.88 2.32 -7.03
N ASP A 176 16.11 1.29 -6.74
CA ASP A 176 15.76 0.86 -5.38
C ASP A 176 16.61 -0.33 -4.89
N VAL A 177 16.39 -0.72 -3.63
CA VAL A 177 17.22 -1.73 -2.96
C VAL A 177 16.38 -2.67 -2.12
N LEU A 178 16.65 -3.98 -2.22
CA LEU A 178 16.12 -4.98 -1.30
C LEU A 178 17.02 -5.14 -0.07
N THR A 179 16.42 -5.43 1.10
CA THR A 179 17.21 -5.88 2.25
C THR A 179 17.76 -7.29 2.01
N PRO A 180 18.88 -7.68 2.61
CA PRO A 180 19.51 -9.00 2.33
C PRO A 180 18.66 -10.21 2.70
N ASP A 181 17.66 -10.04 3.56
CA ASP A 181 16.72 -11.08 4.02
C ASP A 181 15.36 -11.04 3.30
N ALA A 182 15.16 -10.14 2.33
CA ALA A 182 13.86 -9.92 1.71
C ALA A 182 13.26 -11.19 1.09
N LEU A 183 14.01 -11.90 0.26
CA LEU A 183 13.51 -13.11 -0.39
C LEU A 183 13.35 -14.27 0.59
N TYR A 184 14.15 -14.33 1.66
CA TYR A 184 13.99 -15.33 2.71
C TYR A 184 12.65 -15.14 3.45
N GLU A 185 12.34 -13.93 3.87
CA GLU A 185 11.10 -13.62 4.59
C GLU A 185 9.87 -13.88 3.71
N MET A 186 9.95 -13.51 2.43
CA MET A 186 8.89 -13.82 1.46
C MET A 186 8.71 -15.34 1.28
N ALA A 187 9.80 -16.10 1.10
CA ALA A 187 9.76 -17.55 0.93
C ALA A 187 9.19 -18.24 2.17
N ASP A 188 9.66 -17.88 3.35
CA ASP A 188 9.23 -18.48 4.61
C ASP A 188 7.72 -18.25 4.86
N ALA A 189 7.24 -17.02 4.62
CA ALA A 189 5.82 -16.70 4.75
C ALA A 189 4.94 -17.49 3.76
N ILE A 190 5.33 -17.56 2.49
CA ILE A 190 4.60 -18.26 1.44
C ILE A 190 4.57 -19.77 1.70
N ILE A 191 5.71 -20.37 2.04
CA ILE A 191 5.81 -21.81 2.32
C ILE A 191 4.97 -22.17 3.56
N LYS A 192 5.05 -21.37 4.62
CA LYS A 192 4.18 -21.54 5.80
C LYS A 192 2.68 -21.44 5.48
N ALA A 193 2.31 -20.61 4.51
CA ALA A 193 0.93 -20.52 4.06
C ALA A 193 0.53 -21.81 3.27
N TYR A 194 1.40 -22.31 2.40
CA TYR A 194 1.17 -23.58 1.70
C TYR A 194 1.03 -24.76 2.65
N ASP A 195 1.83 -24.85 3.72
CA ASP A 195 1.73 -25.89 4.74
C ASP A 195 0.36 -25.86 5.45
N ARG A 196 -0.29 -24.69 5.49
CA ARG A 196 -1.66 -24.51 6.00
C ARG A 196 -2.76 -24.69 4.94
N GLY A 197 -2.39 -25.09 3.72
CA GLY A 197 -3.32 -25.30 2.60
C GLY A 197 -3.74 -24.01 1.90
N VAL A 198 -3.04 -22.90 2.12
CA VAL A 198 -3.33 -21.60 1.48
C VAL A 198 -2.41 -21.40 0.29
N LYS A 199 -2.98 -21.36 -0.92
CA LYS A 199 -2.25 -20.98 -2.13
C LYS A 199 -2.17 -19.45 -2.22
N VAL A 200 -0.97 -18.91 -1.98
CA VAL A 200 -0.73 -17.46 -2.00
C VAL A 200 -0.85 -16.92 -3.42
N ALA A 201 -1.63 -15.87 -3.61
CA ALA A 201 -1.74 -15.16 -4.87
C ALA A 201 -0.65 -14.08 -4.99
N PHE A 202 -0.47 -13.30 -3.93
CA PHE A 202 0.64 -12.37 -3.81
C PHE A 202 0.96 -12.07 -2.34
N ALA A 203 2.19 -11.62 -2.11
CA ALA A 203 2.67 -11.20 -0.81
C ALA A 203 3.34 -9.82 -0.92
N TYR A 204 3.27 -9.02 0.14
CA TYR A 204 3.87 -7.69 0.20
C TYR A 204 4.48 -7.44 1.57
N SER A 205 5.49 -6.56 1.61
CA SER A 205 6.18 -6.18 2.85
C SER A 205 6.00 -4.70 3.17
N ASP A 206 6.47 -4.32 4.35
CA ASP A 206 6.73 -2.92 4.67
C ASP A 206 7.90 -2.39 3.84
N GLU A 207 8.00 -1.07 3.76
CA GLU A 207 9.06 -0.34 3.07
C GLU A 207 9.47 0.89 3.87
N ASP A 208 10.61 1.46 3.55
CA ASP A 208 10.99 2.79 3.98
C ASP A 208 11.59 3.57 2.79
N LYS A 209 11.99 4.80 3.04
CA LYS A 209 12.73 5.60 2.07
C LYS A 209 14.17 5.70 2.46
N CYS A 210 15.06 5.74 1.47
CA CYS A 210 16.45 6.11 1.66
C CYS A 210 16.85 7.32 0.81
N ASP A 211 17.91 8.03 1.19
CA ASP A 211 18.51 9.05 0.36
C ASP A 211 19.32 8.43 -0.81
N GLY A 212 19.79 9.27 -1.74
CA GLY A 212 20.53 8.81 -2.92
C GLY A 212 21.74 7.94 -2.58
N GLU A 213 22.41 8.20 -1.45
CA GLU A 213 23.64 7.54 -1.01
C GLU A 213 23.40 6.41 0.00
N GLU A 214 22.14 6.10 0.35
CA GLU A 214 21.76 5.13 1.40
C GLU A 214 22.39 5.39 2.77
N THR A 215 22.65 6.66 3.08
CA THR A 215 23.23 7.06 4.37
C THR A 215 22.16 7.28 5.43
N ARG A 216 20.91 7.51 5.01
CA ARG A 216 19.78 7.77 5.87
C ARG A 216 18.54 7.04 5.37
N TYR A 217 17.86 6.35 6.31
CA TYR A 217 16.53 5.76 6.11
C TYR A 217 15.48 6.58 6.88
N TYR A 218 14.31 6.78 6.29
CA TYR A 218 13.27 7.65 6.84
C TYR A 218 11.88 7.34 6.26
N GLU A 219 10.86 7.91 6.86
CA GLU A 219 9.46 7.76 6.43
C GLU A 219 9.06 6.29 6.16
N PRO A 220 9.18 5.40 7.19
CA PRO A 220 8.76 4.02 7.02
C PRO A 220 7.27 3.95 6.66
N ASN A 221 6.89 2.99 5.84
CA ASN A 221 5.53 2.63 5.55
C ASN A 221 5.24 1.25 6.17
N TYR A 222 4.82 1.27 7.43
CA TYR A 222 4.30 0.08 8.11
C TYR A 222 2.89 -0.17 7.62
N LYS A 223 2.71 -1.24 6.88
CA LYS A 223 1.46 -1.58 6.21
C LYS A 223 0.52 -2.33 7.16
N GLU A 224 -0.75 -2.33 6.83
CA GLU A 224 -1.72 -3.17 7.52
C GLU A 224 -1.79 -4.54 6.84
N GLU A 225 -2.33 -5.54 7.55
CA GLU A 225 -2.85 -6.75 6.91
C GLU A 225 -3.79 -6.34 5.77
N PHE A 226 -4.02 -7.25 4.81
CA PHE A 226 -4.83 -6.89 3.65
C PHE A 226 -6.17 -6.29 4.06
N ASN A 227 -6.45 -5.09 3.56
CA ASN A 227 -7.63 -4.30 3.84
C ASN A 227 -8.21 -3.81 2.51
N TYR A 228 -9.34 -4.42 2.10
CA TYR A 228 -9.93 -4.17 0.79
C TYR A 228 -10.33 -2.70 0.60
N ASP A 229 -10.96 -2.09 1.57
CA ASP A 229 -11.37 -0.69 1.43
C ASP A 229 -10.21 0.30 1.53
N LEU A 230 -9.10 -0.09 2.18
CA LEU A 230 -7.88 0.71 2.17
C LEU A 230 -7.19 0.70 0.79
N ILE A 231 -7.13 -0.46 0.11
CA ILE A 231 -6.55 -0.52 -1.24
C ILE A 231 -7.39 0.28 -2.26
N LEU A 232 -8.69 0.46 -2.02
CA LEU A 232 -9.53 1.37 -2.81
C LEU A 232 -9.25 2.85 -2.51
N SER A 233 -8.42 3.16 -1.52
CA SER A 233 -8.05 4.53 -1.17
C SER A 233 -6.65 4.92 -1.64
N ASN A 234 -5.71 3.99 -1.74
CA ASN A 234 -4.35 4.20 -2.25
C ASN A 234 -3.63 2.88 -2.46
N ASN A 235 -2.58 2.88 -3.29
CA ASN A 235 -1.71 1.73 -3.44
C ASN A 235 -0.74 1.61 -2.26
N TYR A 236 -1.23 1.10 -1.12
CA TYR A 236 -0.38 0.90 0.06
C TYR A 236 0.47 -0.38 0.01
N ILE A 237 0.20 -1.28 -0.96
CA ILE A 237 0.84 -2.60 -1.08
C ILE A 237 2.25 -2.51 -1.67
N CYS A 238 2.46 -1.69 -2.72
CA CYS A 238 3.79 -1.49 -3.30
C CYS A 238 4.63 -0.52 -2.44
N HIS A 239 5.87 -0.87 -2.08
CA HIS A 239 6.73 -1.99 -2.39
C HIS A 239 7.02 -2.79 -1.11
N PHE A 240 7.63 -3.95 -1.02
CA PHE A 240 8.03 -4.93 -2.02
C PHE A 240 6.86 -5.86 -2.29
N LEU A 241 6.58 -6.12 -3.55
CA LEU A 241 5.48 -6.96 -3.99
C LEU A 241 6.03 -8.20 -4.73
N VAL A 242 5.59 -9.39 -4.32
CA VAL A 242 5.81 -10.63 -5.08
C VAL A 242 4.46 -11.27 -5.40
N MET A 243 4.27 -11.69 -6.65
CA MET A 243 3.01 -12.22 -7.16
C MET A 243 3.20 -13.58 -7.82
N GLU A 244 2.22 -14.49 -7.69
CA GLU A 244 2.24 -15.77 -8.41
C GLU A 244 2.45 -15.53 -9.91
N SER A 245 3.47 -16.16 -10.50
CA SER A 245 3.88 -15.93 -11.90
C SER A 245 2.74 -16.12 -12.89
N LYS A 246 1.90 -17.15 -12.69
CA LYS A 246 0.77 -17.42 -13.58
C LYS A 246 -0.24 -16.28 -13.55
N LEU A 247 -0.54 -15.77 -12.36
CA LEU A 247 -1.47 -14.66 -12.17
C LEU A 247 -0.94 -13.39 -12.82
N LEU A 248 0.32 -13.00 -12.54
CA LEU A 248 0.90 -11.79 -13.12
C LEU A 248 0.98 -11.88 -14.64
N LYS A 249 1.45 -13.01 -15.19
CA LYS A 249 1.53 -13.23 -16.64
C LYS A 249 0.17 -13.22 -17.34
N SER A 250 -0.90 -13.63 -16.67
CA SER A 250 -2.25 -13.57 -17.23
C SER A 250 -2.82 -12.16 -17.21
N LEU A 251 -2.53 -11.37 -16.17
CA LEU A 251 -3.02 -10.01 -16.02
C LEU A 251 -2.22 -9.00 -16.83
N GLN A 252 -0.90 -9.14 -16.86
CA GLN A 252 0.05 -8.20 -17.46
C GLN A 252 -0.13 -6.75 -16.98
N PHE A 253 0.82 -5.89 -17.25
CA PHE A 253 0.68 -4.45 -17.03
C PHE A 253 -0.08 -3.82 -18.20
N ARG A 254 -0.84 -2.77 -17.93
CA ARG A 254 -1.58 -2.02 -18.94
C ARG A 254 -0.92 -0.66 -19.20
N PRO A 255 -0.38 -0.41 -20.41
CA PRO A 255 0.34 0.85 -20.71
C PRO A 255 -0.50 2.11 -20.55
N GLU A 256 -1.82 2.02 -20.72
CA GLU A 256 -2.74 3.14 -20.52
C GLU A 256 -2.79 3.66 -19.07
N PHE A 257 -2.20 2.90 -18.13
CA PHE A 257 -2.06 3.28 -16.72
C PHE A 257 -0.63 3.61 -16.31
N ASP A 258 0.30 3.81 -17.25
CA ASP A 258 1.67 4.21 -16.95
C ASP A 258 1.70 5.38 -15.95
N GLY A 259 2.54 5.26 -14.93
CA GLY A 259 2.60 6.12 -13.75
C GLY A 259 1.78 5.62 -12.55
N ALA A 260 0.81 4.71 -12.76
CA ALA A 260 0.07 3.98 -11.73
C ALA A 260 -0.20 2.52 -12.18
N GLN A 261 0.67 1.99 -13.04
CA GLN A 261 0.58 0.64 -13.60
C GLN A 261 0.57 -0.44 -12.50
N ASP A 262 1.30 -0.21 -11.40
CA ASP A 262 1.33 -1.11 -10.24
C ASP A 262 -0.01 -1.12 -9.50
N TYR A 263 -0.60 0.05 -9.33
CA TYR A 263 -1.90 0.17 -8.66
C TYR A 263 -3.00 -0.50 -9.49
N ASP A 264 -2.99 -0.29 -10.81
CA ASP A 264 -3.89 -0.98 -11.73
C ASP A 264 -3.74 -2.51 -11.64
N LEU A 265 -2.49 -3.00 -11.67
CA LEU A 265 -2.20 -4.43 -11.54
C LEU A 265 -2.71 -5.00 -10.21
N VAL A 266 -2.41 -4.33 -9.10
CA VAL A 266 -2.83 -4.76 -7.75
C VAL A 266 -4.35 -4.80 -7.66
N LEU A 267 -5.06 -3.77 -8.13
CA LEU A 267 -6.54 -3.74 -8.12
C LEU A 267 -7.14 -4.88 -8.94
N ARG A 268 -6.56 -5.21 -10.11
CA ARG A 268 -7.00 -6.35 -10.93
C ARG A 268 -6.71 -7.69 -10.27
N CYS A 269 -5.53 -7.82 -9.64
CA CYS A 269 -5.18 -9.02 -8.90
C CYS A 269 -6.11 -9.26 -7.70
N VAL A 270 -6.40 -8.21 -6.94
CA VAL A 270 -7.39 -8.25 -5.84
C VAL A 270 -8.77 -8.65 -6.35
N ALA A 271 -9.23 -8.09 -7.48
CA ALA A 271 -10.50 -8.43 -8.08
C ALA A 271 -10.58 -9.93 -8.45
N GLU A 272 -9.52 -10.47 -9.05
CA GLU A 272 -9.43 -11.90 -9.42
C GLU A 272 -9.47 -12.79 -8.17
N VAL A 273 -8.64 -12.51 -7.18
CA VAL A 273 -8.58 -13.25 -5.92
C VAL A 273 -9.95 -13.27 -5.22
N LEU A 274 -10.62 -12.13 -5.11
CA LEU A 274 -11.92 -12.04 -4.44
C LEU A 274 -13.06 -12.72 -5.22
N THR A 275 -12.95 -12.80 -6.54
CA THR A 275 -13.95 -13.50 -7.37
C THR A 275 -13.93 -15.00 -7.12
N GLU A 276 -12.76 -15.59 -6.85
CA GLU A 276 -12.60 -17.03 -6.60
C GLU A 276 -13.15 -17.49 -5.24
N GLY A 277 -13.31 -16.63 -4.25
CA GLY A 277 -13.71 -17.09 -2.92
C GLY A 277 -14.22 -16.02 -1.95
N GLY A 278 -14.57 -14.83 -2.44
CA GLY A 278 -15.04 -13.72 -1.61
C GLY A 278 -14.02 -13.35 -0.52
N GLN A 279 -14.51 -12.99 0.68
CA GLN A 279 -13.63 -12.60 1.80
C GLN A 279 -12.67 -13.71 2.27
N THR A 280 -13.06 -14.98 2.09
CA THR A 280 -12.18 -16.10 2.49
C THR A 280 -10.92 -16.20 1.63
N ALA A 281 -10.98 -15.70 0.40
CA ALA A 281 -9.85 -15.66 -0.52
C ALA A 281 -8.78 -14.62 -0.13
N GLU A 282 -9.10 -13.66 0.73
CA GLU A 282 -8.15 -12.67 1.22
C GLU A 282 -6.95 -13.29 1.94
N LYS A 283 -7.11 -14.47 2.53
CA LYS A 283 -6.00 -15.25 3.11
C LYS A 283 -4.92 -15.61 2.11
N ARG A 284 -5.20 -15.49 0.81
CA ARG A 284 -4.23 -15.68 -0.28
C ARG A 284 -3.35 -14.45 -0.52
N ILE A 285 -3.63 -13.37 0.19
CA ILE A 285 -2.86 -12.11 0.15
C ILE A 285 -2.13 -12.00 1.47
N LEU A 286 -0.79 -12.06 1.45
CA LEU A 286 0.02 -12.07 2.66
C LEU A 286 0.72 -10.74 2.86
N HIS A 287 0.67 -10.24 4.09
CA HIS A 287 1.53 -9.18 4.56
C HIS A 287 2.71 -9.74 5.35
N ILE A 288 3.90 -9.23 5.09
CA ILE A 288 5.10 -9.50 5.86
C ILE A 288 5.48 -8.21 6.60
N PRO A 289 5.25 -8.11 7.92
CA PRO A 289 5.43 -6.88 8.69
C PRO A 289 6.90 -6.61 8.99
N LYS A 290 7.69 -6.48 7.93
CA LYS A 290 9.11 -6.15 7.95
C LYS A 290 9.44 -5.20 6.82
N VAL A 291 10.31 -4.23 7.08
CA VAL A 291 10.88 -3.37 6.04
C VAL A 291 11.88 -4.20 5.24
N LEU A 292 11.48 -4.59 4.04
CA LEU A 292 12.28 -5.42 3.13
C LEU A 292 12.68 -4.68 1.84
N TYR A 293 12.25 -3.45 1.68
CA TYR A 293 12.46 -2.63 0.51
C TYR A 293 12.80 -1.19 0.90
N HIS A 294 13.82 -0.62 0.26
CA HIS A 294 14.23 0.76 0.44
C HIS A 294 13.96 1.54 -0.84
N TRP A 295 12.97 2.43 -0.79
CA TRP A 295 12.64 3.33 -1.88
C TRP A 295 13.60 4.50 -1.91
N ARG A 296 14.44 4.56 -2.94
CA ARG A 296 15.44 5.62 -3.09
C ARG A 296 14.82 6.92 -3.55
N CYS A 297 15.08 7.98 -2.80
CA CYS A 297 14.60 9.32 -3.11
C CYS A 297 15.74 10.21 -3.60
N HIS A 298 15.69 10.59 -4.87
CA HIS A 298 16.61 11.54 -5.47
C HIS A 298 15.84 12.60 -6.28
N GLU A 299 16.52 13.63 -6.82
CA GLU A 299 15.85 14.78 -7.46
C GLU A 299 14.94 14.40 -8.64
N ALA A 300 15.25 13.32 -9.36
CA ALA A 300 14.46 12.83 -10.48
C ALA A 300 13.34 11.85 -10.04
N SER A 301 13.35 11.38 -8.79
CA SER A 301 12.35 10.40 -8.31
C SER A 301 10.94 11.00 -8.20
N THR A 302 9.93 10.12 -8.27
CA THR A 302 8.51 10.50 -8.15
C THR A 302 8.21 11.23 -6.84
N ALA A 303 8.89 10.84 -5.77
CA ALA A 303 8.71 11.40 -4.43
C ALA A 303 9.16 12.87 -4.31
N ALA A 304 10.08 13.33 -5.17
CA ALA A 304 10.66 14.66 -5.04
C ALA A 304 9.83 15.79 -5.68
N ASN A 305 9.05 15.50 -6.73
CA ASN A 305 8.33 16.55 -7.48
C ASN A 305 6.88 16.15 -7.84
N PRO A 306 5.88 16.47 -6.99
CA PRO A 306 4.47 16.15 -7.24
C PRO A 306 3.90 16.78 -8.52
N ASN A 307 4.44 17.94 -8.96
CA ASN A 307 3.94 18.64 -10.14
C ASN A 307 4.31 17.94 -11.46
N SER A 308 5.45 17.25 -11.52
CA SER A 308 5.93 16.61 -12.75
C SER A 308 5.14 15.35 -13.11
N LYS A 309 4.32 14.85 -12.20
CA LYS A 309 3.62 13.56 -12.35
C LYS A 309 2.12 13.61 -12.11
N LYS A 310 1.47 14.72 -12.43
CA LYS A 310 0.01 14.81 -12.40
C LYS A 310 -0.65 13.64 -13.16
N TYR A 311 -0.04 13.24 -14.29
CA TYR A 311 -0.52 12.10 -15.08
C TYR A 311 -0.59 10.79 -14.28
N ALA A 312 0.34 10.55 -13.35
CA ALA A 312 0.37 9.36 -12.51
C ALA A 312 -0.81 9.34 -11.53
N TYR A 313 -1.15 10.48 -10.94
CA TYR A 313 -2.31 10.58 -10.05
C TYR A 313 -3.62 10.43 -10.81
N ASP A 314 -3.71 11.03 -12.00
CA ASP A 314 -4.86 10.86 -12.89
C ASP A 314 -4.99 9.39 -13.35
N ALA A 315 -3.88 8.71 -13.62
CA ALA A 315 -3.86 7.28 -13.95
C ALA A 315 -4.36 6.43 -12.78
N GLY A 316 -3.92 6.71 -11.55
CA GLY A 316 -4.39 6.00 -10.35
C GLY A 316 -5.88 6.18 -10.10
N MET A 317 -6.41 7.39 -10.31
CA MET A 317 -7.86 7.62 -10.22
C MET A 317 -8.63 6.85 -11.31
N ARG A 318 -8.11 6.80 -12.55
CA ARG A 318 -8.70 5.99 -13.62
C ARG A 318 -8.64 4.49 -13.31
N ALA A 319 -7.53 4.00 -12.73
CA ALA A 319 -7.41 2.60 -12.32
C ALA A 319 -8.45 2.23 -11.26
N LEU A 320 -8.69 3.10 -10.29
CA LEU A 320 -9.73 2.90 -9.29
C LEU A 320 -11.14 2.92 -9.91
N GLN A 321 -11.42 3.83 -10.86
CA GLN A 321 -12.71 3.86 -11.56
C GLN A 321 -12.91 2.59 -12.40
N ASP A 322 -11.89 2.16 -13.15
CA ASP A 322 -11.93 0.91 -13.93
C ASP A 322 -12.19 -0.32 -13.02
N HIS A 323 -11.59 -0.35 -11.84
CA HIS A 323 -11.87 -1.39 -10.84
C HIS A 323 -13.34 -1.38 -10.41
N ALA A 324 -13.89 -0.20 -10.09
CA ALA A 324 -15.29 -0.06 -9.70
C ALA A 324 -16.23 -0.51 -10.82
N ASP A 325 -15.95 -0.10 -12.06
CA ASP A 325 -16.77 -0.45 -13.24
C ASP A 325 -16.76 -1.97 -13.52
N ARG A 326 -15.57 -2.60 -13.46
CA ARG A 326 -15.42 -4.06 -13.65
C ARG A 326 -16.09 -4.88 -12.56
N ARG A 327 -16.10 -4.38 -11.34
CA ARG A 327 -16.76 -5.01 -10.20
C ARG A 327 -18.23 -4.67 -10.10
N HIS A 328 -18.76 -3.88 -11.05
CA HIS A 328 -20.14 -3.38 -11.05
C HIS A 328 -20.51 -2.64 -9.75
N ILE A 329 -19.56 -1.89 -9.20
CA ILE A 329 -19.73 -1.06 -8.02
C ILE A 329 -20.21 0.33 -8.50
N PRO A 330 -21.47 0.73 -8.29
CA PRO A 330 -21.98 2.03 -8.72
C PRO A 330 -21.42 3.15 -7.83
N ALA A 331 -20.19 3.55 -8.13
CA ALA A 331 -19.46 4.58 -7.43
C ALA A 331 -18.66 5.45 -8.40
N THR A 332 -18.28 6.63 -7.96
CA THR A 332 -17.39 7.53 -8.69
C THR A 332 -16.08 7.69 -7.94
N ALA A 333 -14.98 7.41 -8.62
CA ALA A 333 -13.63 7.65 -8.08
C ALA A 333 -13.35 9.15 -8.03
N THR A 334 -12.86 9.64 -6.92
CA THR A 334 -12.50 11.04 -6.71
C THR A 334 -11.18 11.14 -5.97
N GLU A 335 -10.44 12.22 -6.20
CA GLU A 335 -9.26 12.54 -5.41
C GLU A 335 -9.65 12.99 -4.00
N THR A 336 -8.77 12.74 -3.03
CA THR A 336 -8.82 13.38 -1.72
C THR A 336 -8.03 14.70 -1.74
N ARG A 337 -7.91 15.36 -0.60
CA ARG A 337 -7.01 16.51 -0.46
C ARG A 337 -5.52 16.12 -0.53
N HIS A 338 -5.20 14.84 -0.30
CA HIS A 338 -3.86 14.29 -0.39
C HIS A 338 -3.63 13.70 -1.77
N VAL A 339 -2.51 14.04 -2.36
CA VAL A 339 -2.15 13.59 -3.71
C VAL A 339 -1.78 12.10 -3.68
N GLY A 340 -2.32 11.33 -4.62
CA GLY A 340 -2.13 9.86 -4.65
C GLY A 340 -3.07 9.09 -3.73
N PHE A 341 -4.01 9.81 -3.10
CA PHE A 341 -5.07 9.20 -2.28
C PHE A 341 -6.43 9.49 -2.88
N TYR A 342 -7.25 8.46 -2.96
CA TYR A 342 -8.52 8.46 -3.69
C TYR A 342 -9.67 8.10 -2.77
N ARG A 343 -10.89 8.19 -3.31
CA ARG A 343 -12.11 7.75 -2.66
C ARG A 343 -13.13 7.30 -3.70
N LEU A 344 -13.84 6.22 -3.40
CA LEU A 344 -15.06 5.87 -4.09
C LEU A 344 -16.25 6.55 -3.40
N LYS A 345 -16.97 7.39 -4.13
CA LYS A 345 -18.23 7.99 -3.68
C LYS A 345 -19.38 7.12 -4.14
N TYR A 346 -20.05 6.49 -3.21
CA TYR A 346 -21.24 5.66 -3.45
C TYR A 346 -22.48 6.54 -3.55
N LYS A 347 -23.33 6.28 -4.54
CA LYS A 347 -24.65 6.94 -4.63
C LYS A 347 -25.57 6.41 -3.54
N GLU A 348 -25.64 5.10 -3.41
CA GLU A 348 -26.29 4.38 -2.32
C GLU A 348 -25.37 3.21 -1.90
N VAL A 349 -24.93 3.21 -0.65
CA VAL A 349 -23.90 2.28 -0.20
C VAL A 349 -24.36 0.83 -0.24
N TRP A 350 -25.63 0.54 0.07
CA TRP A 350 -26.13 -0.83 0.11
C TRP A 350 -26.30 -1.47 -1.28
N GLU A 351 -26.57 -0.66 -2.31
CA GLU A 351 -26.57 -1.10 -3.70
C GLU A 351 -25.16 -1.34 -4.22
N ALA A 352 -24.24 -0.43 -3.86
CA ALA A 352 -22.88 -0.47 -4.32
C ALA A 352 -22.04 -1.57 -3.61
N ARG A 353 -22.32 -1.81 -2.35
CA ARG A 353 -21.55 -2.68 -1.46
C ARG A 353 -22.47 -3.65 -0.70
N PRO A 354 -23.09 -4.61 -1.42
CA PRO A 354 -23.93 -5.63 -0.77
C PRO A 354 -23.14 -6.55 0.17
N ASP A 355 -21.81 -6.56 0.08
CA ASP A 355 -20.89 -7.26 0.96
C ASP A 355 -20.67 -6.58 2.31
N VAL A 356 -21.18 -5.34 2.51
CA VAL A 356 -21.01 -4.55 3.74
C VAL A 356 -22.21 -4.75 4.67
N ALA A 357 -21.97 -5.17 5.90
CA ALA A 357 -23.00 -5.35 6.93
C ALA A 357 -23.32 -4.07 7.71
N ALA A 358 -22.33 -3.19 7.87
CA ALA A 358 -22.49 -1.89 8.50
C ALA A 358 -21.48 -0.87 7.98
N VAL A 359 -21.88 0.40 8.02
CA VAL A 359 -21.02 1.56 7.74
C VAL A 359 -20.92 2.40 9.00
N GLY A 360 -19.73 2.86 9.32
CA GLY A 360 -19.50 3.78 10.43
C GLY A 360 -18.52 4.89 10.07
N GLY A 361 -18.52 5.93 10.88
CA GLY A 361 -17.66 7.09 10.69
C GLY A 361 -16.96 7.53 11.98
N ARG A 362 -16.31 8.68 11.93
CA ARG A 362 -15.63 9.25 13.10
C ARG A 362 -16.62 9.75 14.14
N VAL A 363 -16.31 9.51 15.42
CA VAL A 363 -16.98 10.15 16.56
C VAL A 363 -16.03 11.18 17.16
N LEU A 364 -16.45 12.43 17.18
CA LEU A 364 -15.65 13.54 17.65
C LEU A 364 -16.15 14.06 19.01
N SER A 365 -15.22 14.49 19.86
CA SER A 365 -15.52 15.17 21.12
C SER A 365 -16.09 16.56 20.89
N GLY A 366 -17.23 16.89 21.50
CA GLY A 366 -17.83 18.23 21.48
C GLY A 366 -16.99 19.33 22.12
N LYS A 367 -16.08 18.95 23.04
CA LYS A 367 -15.24 19.93 23.75
C LYS A 367 -14.08 20.44 22.92
N ASN A 368 -13.43 19.57 22.14
CA ASN A 368 -12.13 19.90 21.49
C ASN A 368 -12.00 19.37 20.08
N GLY A 369 -13.04 18.75 19.50
CA GLY A 369 -13.05 18.22 18.15
C GLY A 369 -12.08 17.07 17.90
N LYS A 370 -11.61 16.39 18.96
CA LYS A 370 -10.72 15.23 18.83
C LYS A 370 -11.51 13.96 18.59
N ILE A 371 -10.90 12.99 17.91
CA ILE A 371 -11.47 11.65 17.72
C ILE A 371 -11.57 10.95 19.05
N ILE A 372 -12.76 10.42 19.37
CA ILE A 372 -13.07 9.64 20.59
C ILE A 372 -13.78 8.32 20.28
N GLY A 373 -13.94 7.98 19.00
CA GLY A 373 -14.59 6.76 18.54
C GLY A 373 -14.65 6.71 17.01
N GLY A 374 -15.20 5.62 16.50
CA GLY A 374 -15.32 5.35 15.07
C GLY A 374 -14.77 3.97 14.71
N ARG A 375 -13.63 3.88 14.00
CA ARG A 375 -12.93 2.62 13.77
C ARG A 375 -12.25 2.15 15.04
N MET A 376 -12.44 0.89 15.41
CA MET A 376 -11.85 0.28 16.60
C MET A 376 -11.22 -1.08 16.26
N THR A 377 -10.25 -1.48 17.08
CA THR A 377 -9.75 -2.87 17.08
C THR A 377 -10.78 -3.82 17.67
N ALA A 378 -10.64 -5.11 17.44
CA ALA A 378 -11.46 -6.14 18.10
C ALA A 378 -11.36 -6.10 19.63
N ALA A 379 -10.26 -5.58 20.19
CA ALA A 379 -10.07 -5.33 21.62
C ALA A 379 -10.69 -4.00 22.11
N GLY A 380 -11.24 -3.20 21.20
CA GLY A 380 -11.93 -1.95 21.48
C GLY A 380 -11.03 -0.71 21.57
N ALA A 381 -9.76 -0.79 21.20
CA ALA A 381 -8.94 0.41 21.07
C ALA A 381 -9.42 1.25 19.88
N VAL A 382 -9.61 2.54 20.10
CA VAL A 382 -10.04 3.47 19.04
C VAL A 382 -8.82 3.86 18.19
N PHE A 383 -8.90 3.66 16.86
CA PHE A 383 -7.87 4.14 15.95
C PHE A 383 -7.87 5.66 15.95
N TYR A 384 -6.67 6.25 16.04
CA TYR A 384 -6.46 7.70 16.01
C TYR A 384 -7.13 8.46 17.17
N GLU A 385 -7.37 7.81 18.33
CA GLU A 385 -7.92 8.46 19.52
C GLU A 385 -7.09 9.69 19.90
N GLY A 386 -7.79 10.79 20.18
CA GLY A 386 -7.14 12.05 20.53
C GLY A 386 -6.61 12.88 19.35
N LEU A 387 -6.66 12.35 18.10
CA LEU A 387 -6.26 13.10 16.92
C LEU A 387 -7.26 14.23 16.64
N PRO A 388 -6.81 15.47 16.40
CA PRO A 388 -7.71 16.59 16.08
C PRO A 388 -8.44 16.37 14.74
N LYS A 389 -9.68 16.85 14.63
CA LYS A 389 -10.41 16.90 13.35
C LYS A 389 -9.54 17.57 12.28
N GLY A 390 -9.44 16.94 11.12
CA GLY A 390 -8.67 17.41 9.97
C GLY A 390 -7.20 16.99 9.97
N PHE A 391 -6.70 16.32 11.01
CA PHE A 391 -5.41 15.65 10.94
C PHE A 391 -5.59 14.29 10.27
N GLY A 392 -4.67 13.95 9.35
CA GLY A 392 -4.68 12.68 8.61
C GLY A 392 -4.13 11.50 9.40
N GLY A 393 -3.32 11.77 10.42
CA GLY A 393 -2.57 10.73 11.13
C GLY A 393 -1.54 10.05 10.24
N TYR A 394 -1.01 8.94 10.72
CA TYR A 394 0.02 8.17 10.01
C TYR A 394 -0.45 7.81 8.60
N LEU A 395 0.32 8.24 7.59
CA LEU A 395 0.02 8.05 6.16
C LEU A 395 -1.43 8.44 5.77
N HIS A 396 -1.96 9.47 6.41
CA HIS A 396 -3.32 9.99 6.18
C HIS A 396 -4.45 8.97 6.47
N ARG A 397 -4.15 7.84 7.10
CA ARG A 397 -5.11 6.74 7.31
C ARG A 397 -6.34 7.11 8.13
N ALA A 398 -6.27 8.14 8.98
CA ALA A 398 -7.45 8.64 9.68
C ALA A 398 -8.51 9.23 8.75
N GLU A 399 -8.15 9.55 7.50
CA GLU A 399 -9.02 10.16 6.49
C GLU A 399 -9.32 9.25 5.30
N LEU A 400 -8.92 7.98 5.37
CA LEU A 400 -9.13 7.00 4.30
C LEU A 400 -10.26 6.04 4.65
N SER A 401 -10.98 5.59 3.62
CA SER A 401 -11.93 4.49 3.74
C SER A 401 -11.18 3.19 4.03
N GLN A 402 -11.72 2.36 4.94
CA GLN A 402 -11.04 1.15 5.40
C GLN A 402 -12.04 0.12 5.88
N ASP A 403 -11.71 -1.17 5.77
CA ASP A 403 -12.36 -2.21 6.55
C ASP A 403 -12.06 -1.99 8.04
N ALA A 404 -13.02 -2.28 8.90
CA ALA A 404 -12.87 -2.17 10.34
C ALA A 404 -13.09 -3.51 11.04
N GLU A 405 -12.35 -3.75 12.14
CA GLU A 405 -12.61 -4.88 13.02
C GLU A 405 -13.85 -4.62 13.88
N ALA A 406 -14.03 -3.37 14.30
CA ALA A 406 -15.20 -2.91 15.00
C ALA A 406 -15.53 -1.45 14.68
N LEU A 407 -16.81 -1.10 14.74
CA LEU A 407 -17.35 0.24 14.55
C LEU A 407 -18.06 0.74 15.79
N ASP A 408 -17.91 2.01 16.07
CA ASP A 408 -18.55 2.67 17.21
C ASP A 408 -20.06 2.85 16.98
N LEU A 409 -20.85 2.34 17.92
CA LEU A 409 -22.31 2.38 17.86
C LEU A 409 -22.87 3.80 17.74
N ARG A 410 -22.13 4.80 18.21
CA ARG A 410 -22.54 6.22 18.15
C ARG A 410 -22.56 6.79 16.73
N CYS A 411 -21.86 6.17 15.79
CA CYS A 411 -21.82 6.61 14.40
C CYS A 411 -21.84 5.39 13.47
N ILE A 412 -22.93 4.64 13.50
CA ILE A 412 -23.09 3.42 12.69
C ILE A 412 -24.44 3.45 11.94
N ARG A 413 -24.44 2.87 10.76
CA ARG A 413 -25.64 2.51 10.00
C ARG A 413 -25.58 1.05 9.64
N ILE A 414 -26.69 0.34 9.81
CA ILE A 414 -26.77 -1.11 9.64
C ILE A 414 -27.46 -1.43 8.31
N GLN A 415 -26.90 -2.38 7.57
CA GLN A 415 -27.57 -2.89 6.37
C GLN A 415 -28.94 -3.48 6.74
N PRO A 416 -30.02 -3.21 5.96
CA PRO A 416 -31.36 -3.68 6.29
C PRO A 416 -31.46 -5.17 6.61
N SER A 417 -30.71 -6.01 5.89
CA SER A 417 -30.64 -7.47 6.13
C SER A 417 -29.98 -7.88 7.46
N CYS A 418 -29.31 -6.94 8.12
CA CYS A 418 -28.59 -7.18 9.39
C CYS A 418 -29.29 -6.55 10.62
N GLN A 419 -30.44 -5.88 10.44
CA GLN A 419 -31.11 -5.19 11.54
C GLN A 419 -31.58 -6.15 12.64
N GLU A 420 -32.04 -7.36 12.32
CA GLU A 420 -32.38 -8.38 13.32
C GLU A 420 -31.19 -8.76 14.20
N VAL A 421 -29.98 -8.81 13.63
CA VAL A 421 -28.74 -9.05 14.39
C VAL A 421 -28.49 -7.91 15.36
N PHE A 422 -28.67 -6.67 14.89
CA PHE A 422 -28.56 -5.48 15.72
C PHE A 422 -29.51 -5.54 16.91
N GLU A 423 -30.81 -5.75 16.68
CA GLU A 423 -31.86 -5.77 17.73
C GLU A 423 -31.59 -6.86 18.76
N LYS A 424 -31.14 -8.03 18.33
CA LYS A 424 -30.78 -9.14 19.22
C LYS A 424 -29.59 -8.80 20.12
N ILE A 425 -28.57 -8.09 19.62
CA ILE A 425 -27.35 -7.78 20.39
C ILE A 425 -27.54 -6.54 21.25
N VAL A 426 -28.10 -5.48 20.67
CA VAL A 426 -28.23 -4.18 21.35
C VAL A 426 -29.44 -4.14 22.28
N GLY A 427 -30.44 -4.96 22.01
CA GLY A 427 -31.62 -5.11 22.88
C GLY A 427 -32.70 -4.03 22.71
N VAL A 428 -32.58 -3.19 21.65
CA VAL A 428 -33.57 -2.17 21.30
C VAL A 428 -33.84 -2.22 19.78
N PRO A 429 -35.03 -1.77 19.33
CA PRO A 429 -35.33 -1.64 17.89
C PRO A 429 -34.33 -0.76 17.21
N TYR A 430 -33.94 -1.13 15.96
CA TYR A 430 -33.08 -0.31 15.14
C TYR A 430 -33.83 0.88 14.60
N THR A 431 -33.39 2.09 14.98
CA THR A 431 -33.95 3.37 14.51
C THR A 431 -32.83 4.27 14.01
N GLU A 432 -33.09 5.03 12.97
CA GLU A 432 -32.14 5.98 12.38
C GLU A 432 -32.54 7.43 12.64
N ILE A 433 -31.55 8.27 12.87
CA ILE A 433 -31.71 9.72 12.98
C ILE A 433 -30.77 10.44 12.01
N ARG A 434 -31.28 11.50 11.37
CA ARG A 434 -30.45 12.49 10.67
C ARG A 434 -30.28 13.69 11.57
N ARG A 435 -29.05 13.97 11.98
CA ARG A 435 -28.79 15.07 12.94
C ARG A 435 -28.81 16.44 12.29
N HIS A 436 -28.38 16.48 11.00
CA HIS A 436 -28.41 17.73 10.22
C HIS A 436 -28.91 17.46 8.79
N PRO A 437 -29.49 18.48 8.12
CA PRO A 437 -29.85 18.39 6.72
C PRO A 437 -28.64 18.04 5.85
N GLY A 438 -28.78 17.05 4.95
CA GLY A 438 -27.70 16.61 4.06
C GLY A 438 -26.82 15.50 4.61
N GLU A 439 -26.87 15.21 5.93
CA GLU A 439 -26.14 14.09 6.52
C GLU A 439 -26.81 12.75 6.21
N GLN A 440 -25.99 11.70 6.15
CA GLN A 440 -26.48 10.33 6.11
C GLN A 440 -27.07 9.94 7.47
N PRO A 441 -28.14 9.10 7.50
CA PRO A 441 -28.71 8.65 8.75
C PRO A 441 -27.74 7.73 9.49
N VAL A 442 -27.79 7.79 10.82
CA VAL A 442 -27.07 6.90 11.73
C VAL A 442 -28.03 6.35 12.78
N PHE A 443 -27.64 5.30 13.49
CA PHE A 443 -28.40 4.78 14.61
C PHE A 443 -28.65 5.87 15.66
N ASP A 444 -29.90 5.93 16.13
CA ASP A 444 -30.30 6.83 17.21
C ASP A 444 -29.91 6.27 18.57
N VAL A 445 -28.74 6.69 19.07
CA VAL A 445 -28.23 6.22 20.38
C VAL A 445 -29.06 6.70 21.57
N THR A 446 -29.99 7.65 21.37
CA THR A 446 -30.85 8.16 22.46
C THR A 446 -31.89 7.15 22.92
N VAL A 447 -32.16 6.11 22.13
CA VAL A 447 -33.07 5.01 22.48
C VAL A 447 -32.43 3.99 23.44
N LEU A 448 -31.11 4.06 23.64
CA LEU A 448 -30.41 3.18 24.56
C LEU A 448 -30.76 3.49 26.01
N PRO A 449 -30.82 2.47 26.88
CA PRO A 449 -30.99 2.68 28.32
C PRO A 449 -29.89 3.57 28.92
N LEU A 450 -30.27 4.38 29.91
CA LEU A 450 -29.30 5.21 30.62
C LEU A 450 -28.21 4.34 31.26
N GLY A 451 -26.94 4.66 30.97
CA GLY A 451 -25.80 3.90 31.48
C GLY A 451 -25.43 2.67 30.63
N ALA A 452 -25.99 2.51 29.42
CA ALA A 452 -25.58 1.46 28.50
C ALA A 452 -24.08 1.54 28.20
N ASP A 453 -23.38 0.41 28.26
CA ASP A 453 -21.97 0.32 27.89
C ASP A 453 -21.83 0.28 26.37
N ILE A 454 -21.75 1.47 25.76
CA ILE A 454 -21.66 1.65 24.31
C ILE A 454 -20.45 0.90 23.74
N ARG A 455 -19.31 0.89 24.45
CA ARG A 455 -18.11 0.21 23.96
C ARG A 455 -18.31 -1.30 23.86
N THR A 456 -18.80 -1.92 24.91
CA THR A 456 -19.10 -3.37 24.92
C THR A 456 -20.14 -3.71 23.86
N LEU A 457 -21.23 -2.95 23.76
CA LEU A 457 -22.25 -3.16 22.73
C LEU A 457 -21.69 -3.01 21.31
N SER A 458 -20.82 -2.01 21.08
CA SER A 458 -20.16 -1.82 19.78
C SER A 458 -19.32 -3.03 19.39
N LEU A 459 -18.57 -3.61 20.32
CA LEU A 459 -17.72 -4.78 20.06
C LEU A 459 -18.54 -6.03 19.78
N GLN A 460 -19.53 -6.32 20.61
CA GLN A 460 -20.41 -7.49 20.45
C GLN A 460 -21.19 -7.42 19.14
N LEU A 461 -21.73 -6.24 18.81
CA LEU A 461 -22.42 -6.01 17.55
C LEU A 461 -21.48 -6.20 16.35
N SER A 462 -20.30 -5.61 16.41
CA SER A 462 -19.31 -5.70 15.33
C SER A 462 -18.86 -7.15 15.08
N GLU A 463 -18.64 -7.93 16.14
CA GLU A 463 -18.31 -9.35 16.04
C GLU A 463 -19.43 -10.13 15.32
N ALA A 464 -20.68 -9.90 15.71
CA ALA A 464 -21.84 -10.56 15.10
C ALA A 464 -22.06 -10.14 13.63
N LEU A 465 -21.86 -8.85 13.32
CA LEU A 465 -22.01 -8.32 11.95
C LEU A 465 -20.93 -8.81 11.01
N ARG A 466 -19.69 -9.01 11.47
CA ARG A 466 -18.61 -9.56 10.63
C ARG A 466 -18.89 -10.98 10.11
N GLN A 467 -19.79 -11.73 10.76
CA GLN A 467 -20.29 -13.01 10.25
C GLN A 467 -21.28 -12.84 9.09
N ARG A 468 -21.76 -11.64 8.82
CA ARG A 468 -22.72 -11.29 7.77
C ARG A 468 -22.09 -10.53 6.61
N GLY A 469 -21.02 -9.77 6.87
CA GLY A 469 -20.33 -8.96 5.86
C GLY A 469 -19.25 -8.09 6.45
N ARG A 470 -18.67 -7.25 5.63
CA ARG A 470 -17.63 -6.29 6.02
C ARG A 470 -18.19 -5.18 6.90
N LEU A 471 -17.34 -4.61 7.72
CA LEU A 471 -17.59 -3.36 8.42
C LEU A 471 -16.79 -2.26 7.73
N LEU A 472 -17.50 -1.32 7.09
CA LEU A 472 -16.88 -0.25 6.31
C LEU A 472 -16.76 1.02 7.14
N TYR A 473 -15.54 1.48 7.35
CA TYR A 473 -15.26 2.79 7.93
C TYR A 473 -15.11 3.84 6.85
N LEU A 474 -16.00 4.84 6.87
CA LEU A 474 -15.97 6.03 6.03
C LEU A 474 -15.71 7.24 6.93
N PRO A 475 -14.51 7.84 6.92
CA PRO A 475 -14.13 8.88 7.89
C PRO A 475 -15.00 10.15 7.85
N GLU A 476 -15.67 10.41 6.74
CA GLU A 476 -16.58 11.55 6.56
C GLU A 476 -18.05 11.21 6.83
N TYR A 477 -18.32 9.97 7.19
CA TYR A 477 -19.68 9.51 7.46
C TYR A 477 -20.08 9.81 8.92
N PRO A 478 -21.27 10.30 9.20
CA PRO A 478 -22.11 11.05 8.28
C PRO A 478 -21.47 12.40 7.98
N GLU A 479 -21.56 12.95 6.79
CA GLU A 479 -20.93 14.25 6.47
C GLU A 479 -21.26 15.27 7.55
N GLU A 480 -20.25 15.71 8.34
CA GLU A 480 -20.36 16.64 9.49
C GLU A 480 -21.04 16.07 10.77
N PHE A 481 -20.62 14.91 11.27
CA PHE A 481 -21.02 14.46 12.58
C PHE A 481 -20.58 15.46 13.67
N LYS A 482 -21.52 16.26 14.19
CA LYS A 482 -21.32 17.06 15.39
C LYS A 482 -21.71 16.20 16.59
N PRO A 483 -20.82 16.11 17.61
CA PRO A 483 -21.08 15.27 18.76
C PRO A 483 -22.29 15.74 19.55
N LEU A 484 -22.90 14.81 20.24
CA LEU A 484 -23.91 15.09 21.27
C LEU A 484 -23.32 15.90 22.42
#